data_fba42471fcbec4652eab3775faffa9b6
#
_entry.id   fba42471fcbec4652eab3775faffa9b6
#
_cell.length_a   1.000
_cell.length_b   1.000
_cell.length_c   1.000
_cell.angle_alpha   90.00
_cell.angle_beta   90.00
_cell.angle_gamma   90.00
#
_symmetry.space_group_name_H-M   'P 1'
#
loop_
_entity.id
_entity.type
_entity.pdbx_description
1 polymer ?
#
loop_
_entity_poly.entity_id
_entity_poly.type
_entity_poly.pdbx_seq_one_letter_code
_entity_poly.pdbx_strand_id
1 'polypeptide(L)'
;RNLQKLFQGLGRDTANELSTLLETDKLKNFRAFFNREVEPNLTAKAFSAVRFSDSQDQPEFETLSALLDYYYLDKAARDRVAQQASDLIHRVQNELEKNKKKLVKQEKELAATENAEEFRQKGELLTTYLSMVPNDKDSVELDNYYTGEKITIPLNVALTPNQNAQRYFKKYQKLKEAVKHLTGLIEETKQTIDYLESVEFSLSQANMDEIEDIREELVQAGFMKRRSTDKRHKRKKPEQYLASDGKTIIMVGRNNLQNEELTFKMAKKGELWFHAKDIPGSHVVIKDNLNPTDEVKTDAAELAAYYSKARLSNLVQVDMIDVKKLNKPTAGKPGFVTYTGQKTLRVTPTEEKIDSMRIK
;
A
#
# COMPACT_ATOMS: atom_id res chain seq x y z
N ARG A 1 16.97 24.31 30.61
CA ARG A 1 18.05 23.33 30.86
C ARG A 1 18.75 23.50 32.21
N ASN A 2 18.91 24.72 32.72
CA ASN A 2 19.60 24.94 34.00
C ASN A 2 18.75 24.51 35.21
N LEU A 3 17.43 24.71 35.19
CA LEU A 3 16.55 24.36 36.32
C LEU A 3 16.53 22.87 36.62
N GLN A 4 16.55 22.00 35.59
CA GLN A 4 16.63 20.54 35.76
C GLN A 4 17.95 20.07 36.41
N LYS A 5 19.03 20.82 36.24
CA LYS A 5 20.33 20.53 36.89
C LYS A 5 20.38 20.99 38.34
N LEU A 6 19.63 22.02 38.69
CA LEU A 6 19.63 22.61 40.03
C LEU A 6 18.62 21.93 40.95
N PHE A 7 17.50 21.45 40.41
CA PHE A 7 16.44 20.82 41.20
C PHE A 7 16.18 19.41 40.77
N GLN A 8 16.40 18.47 41.64
CA GLN A 8 16.16 17.06 41.45
C GLN A 8 14.64 16.79 41.41
N GLY A 9 14.17 16.01 40.44
CA GLY A 9 12.74 15.66 40.29
C GLY A 9 11.93 16.59 39.36
N LEU A 10 12.52 17.64 38.80
CA LEU A 10 11.84 18.48 37.81
C LEU A 10 11.83 17.81 36.42
N GLY A 11 10.65 17.48 35.92
CA GLY A 11 10.44 17.05 34.53
C GLY A 11 10.77 18.17 33.54
N ARG A 12 10.97 17.84 32.27
CA ARG A 12 11.33 18.78 31.21
C ARG A 12 10.27 19.87 31.02
N ASP A 13 9.00 19.48 31.00
CA ASP A 13 7.89 20.38 30.72
C ASP A 13 7.65 21.33 31.90
N THR A 14 7.73 20.80 33.12
CA THR A 14 7.70 21.63 34.36
C THR A 14 8.86 22.63 34.41
N ALA A 15 10.07 22.22 33.99
CA ALA A 15 11.22 23.13 33.97
C ALA A 15 11.09 24.20 32.88
N ASN A 16 10.46 23.91 31.75
CA ASN A 16 10.18 24.89 30.69
C ASN A 16 9.14 25.91 31.18
N GLU A 17 8.01 25.46 31.71
CA GLU A 17 6.96 26.33 32.28
C GLU A 17 7.53 27.23 33.36
N LEU A 18 8.26 26.67 34.34
CA LEU A 18 8.93 27.45 35.38
C LEU A 18 9.92 28.46 34.81
N SER A 19 10.67 28.14 33.75
CA SER A 19 11.64 29.06 33.19
C SER A 19 10.97 30.33 32.64
N THR A 20 9.78 30.19 32.05
CA THR A 20 8.98 31.31 31.56
C THR A 20 8.39 32.10 32.72
N LEU A 21 7.82 31.45 33.72
CA LEU A 21 7.22 32.12 34.89
C LEU A 21 8.25 32.84 35.77
N LEU A 22 9.51 32.35 35.79
CA LEU A 22 10.56 32.94 36.60
C LEU A 22 11.30 34.12 35.90
N GLU A 23 10.88 34.57 34.76
CA GLU A 23 11.39 35.79 34.13
C GLU A 23 11.01 37.04 34.91
N THR A 24 9.85 37.01 35.60
CA THR A 24 9.36 38.06 36.49
C THR A 24 9.16 37.51 37.91
N ASP A 25 9.33 38.29 38.96
CA ASP A 25 9.13 38.02 40.40
C ASP A 25 9.39 36.53 40.80
N LYS A 26 10.64 36.13 40.72
CA LYS A 26 11.08 34.72 40.77
C LYS A 26 10.57 33.96 42.00
N LEU A 27 10.64 34.53 43.19
CA LEU A 27 10.28 33.84 44.43
C LEU A 27 8.76 33.68 44.57
N LYS A 28 8.01 34.71 44.22
CA LYS A 28 6.53 34.70 44.25
C LYS A 28 5.98 33.68 43.23
N ASN A 29 6.48 33.73 42.01
CA ASN A 29 6.00 32.86 40.96
C ASN A 29 6.41 31.41 41.20
N PHE A 30 7.61 31.14 41.77
CA PHE A 30 8.01 29.82 42.20
C PHE A 30 7.08 29.22 43.25
N ARG A 31 6.77 30.00 44.32
CA ARG A 31 5.86 29.56 45.35
C ARG A 31 4.42 29.37 44.83
N ALA A 32 3.94 30.26 43.96
CA ALA A 32 2.64 30.16 43.36
C ALA A 32 2.51 28.90 42.47
N PHE A 33 3.56 28.57 41.75
CA PHE A 33 3.57 27.37 40.89
C PHE A 33 3.41 26.08 41.70
N PHE A 34 4.10 25.91 42.81
CA PHE A 34 4.03 24.71 43.63
C PHE A 34 2.85 24.67 44.61
N ASN A 35 2.18 25.79 44.85
CA ASN A 35 0.96 25.88 45.66
C ASN A 35 -0.32 25.94 44.82
N ARG A 36 -0.25 25.68 43.49
CA ARG A 36 -1.43 25.58 42.63
C ARG A 36 -2.34 24.44 43.08
N GLU A 37 -3.62 24.62 42.94
CA GLU A 37 -4.58 23.52 43.03
C GLU A 37 -4.33 22.47 41.93
N VAL A 38 -4.70 21.23 42.19
CA VAL A 38 -4.56 20.14 41.24
C VAL A 38 -5.63 20.32 40.16
N GLU A 39 -5.19 20.64 38.95
CA GLU A 39 -6.00 20.72 37.74
C GLU A 39 -5.53 19.63 36.77
N PRO A 40 -6.14 18.42 36.83
CA PRO A 40 -5.73 17.32 35.99
C PRO A 40 -5.80 17.67 34.51
N ASN A 41 -4.68 17.63 33.80
CA ASN A 41 -4.59 18.04 32.42
C ASN A 41 -3.94 16.97 31.54
N LEU A 42 -4.53 16.69 30.39
CA LEU A 42 -4.02 15.76 29.37
C LEU A 42 -3.35 16.56 28.27
N THR A 43 -2.16 16.15 27.84
CA THR A 43 -1.50 16.65 26.65
C THR A 43 -1.44 15.56 25.59
N ALA A 44 -1.10 15.89 24.34
CA ALA A 44 -1.02 14.91 23.25
C ALA A 44 -0.07 13.73 23.56
N LYS A 45 0.89 13.90 24.49
CA LYS A 45 1.94 12.89 24.78
C LYS A 45 2.07 12.53 26.25
N ALA A 46 1.47 13.28 27.14
CA ALA A 46 1.66 13.13 28.57
C ALA A 46 0.43 13.61 29.36
N PHE A 47 0.46 13.42 30.67
CA PHE A 47 -0.51 14.01 31.61
C PHE A 47 0.23 14.87 32.61
N SER A 48 -0.50 15.81 33.23
CA SER A 48 0.01 16.70 34.28
C SER A 48 -1.03 16.88 35.36
N ALA A 49 -0.55 17.06 36.60
CA ALA A 49 -1.39 17.44 37.75
C ALA A 49 -1.76 18.93 37.76
N VAL A 50 -1.14 19.73 36.92
CA VAL A 50 -1.38 21.15 36.77
C VAL A 50 -1.49 21.54 35.31
N ARG A 51 -2.28 22.53 34.98
CA ARG A 51 -2.43 23.05 33.62
C ARG A 51 -1.22 23.91 33.28
N PHE A 52 -0.57 23.62 32.15
CA PHE A 52 0.52 24.42 31.60
C PHE A 52 -0.01 25.47 30.63
N SER A 53 0.78 26.53 30.41
CA SER A 53 0.37 27.68 29.58
C SER A 53 0.14 27.34 28.11
N ASP A 54 0.74 26.27 27.62
CA ASP A 54 0.63 25.75 26.23
C ASP A 54 -0.45 24.65 26.09
N SER A 55 -1.24 24.38 27.13
CA SER A 55 -2.28 23.35 27.09
C SER A 55 -3.43 23.79 26.18
N GLN A 56 -3.75 22.95 25.18
CA GLN A 56 -4.94 23.09 24.34
C GLN A 56 -6.20 22.64 25.10
N ASP A 57 -7.37 23.01 24.64
CA ASP A 57 -8.64 22.54 25.20
C ASP A 57 -8.76 21.03 25.10
N GLN A 58 -8.81 20.38 26.25
CA GLN A 58 -8.87 18.93 26.42
C GLN A 58 -10.03 18.57 27.35
N PRO A 59 -10.50 17.29 27.37
CA PRO A 59 -11.52 16.88 28.32
C PRO A 59 -11.13 17.24 29.77
N GLU A 60 -12.05 17.82 30.53
CA GLU A 60 -11.86 18.10 31.94
C GLU A 60 -12.00 16.81 32.77
N PHE A 61 -11.11 16.63 33.75
CA PHE A 61 -11.13 15.50 34.67
C PHE A 61 -11.32 16.03 36.12
N GLU A 62 -12.30 15.49 36.84
CA GLU A 62 -12.55 15.88 38.23
C GLU A 62 -11.40 15.50 39.17
N THR A 63 -10.68 14.45 38.89
CA THR A 63 -9.58 13.97 39.72
C THR A 63 -8.39 13.50 38.89
N LEU A 64 -7.20 13.60 39.49
CA LEU A 64 -5.98 13.04 38.88
C LEU A 64 -6.11 11.53 38.65
N SER A 65 -6.82 10.80 39.51
CA SER A 65 -7.06 9.38 39.37
C SER A 65 -7.87 9.06 38.12
N ALA A 66 -8.94 9.81 37.87
CA ALA A 66 -9.75 9.66 36.66
C ALA A 66 -8.95 9.95 35.38
N LEU A 67 -8.10 10.98 35.40
CA LEU A 67 -7.17 11.29 34.33
C LEU A 67 -6.17 10.14 34.09
N LEU A 68 -5.57 9.58 35.14
CA LEU A 68 -4.60 8.50 35.04
C LEU A 68 -5.25 7.23 34.48
N ASP A 69 -6.43 6.87 34.99
CA ASP A 69 -7.19 5.72 34.48
C ASP A 69 -7.48 5.88 32.98
N TYR A 70 -7.97 7.03 32.56
CA TYR A 70 -8.21 7.33 31.15
C TYR A 70 -6.92 7.25 30.32
N TYR A 71 -5.86 7.90 30.76
CA TYR A 71 -4.57 7.93 30.04
C TYR A 71 -3.95 6.57 29.88
N TYR A 72 -3.90 5.75 30.95
CA TYR A 72 -3.28 4.44 30.89
C TYR A 72 -4.12 3.39 30.18
N LEU A 73 -5.45 3.44 30.29
CA LEU A 73 -6.33 2.55 29.51
C LEU A 73 -6.17 2.81 28.01
N ASP A 74 -6.25 4.08 27.61
CA ASP A 74 -6.10 4.46 26.20
C ASP A 74 -4.66 4.20 25.68
N LYS A 75 -3.63 4.50 26.48
CA LYS A 75 -2.25 4.21 26.16
C LYS A 75 -1.99 2.70 26.00
N ALA A 76 -2.46 1.88 26.94
CA ALA A 76 -2.26 0.42 26.84
C ALA A 76 -2.98 -0.18 25.63
N ALA A 77 -4.16 0.34 25.28
CA ALA A 77 -4.86 -0.07 24.05
C ALA A 77 -4.07 0.34 22.81
N ARG A 78 -3.61 1.59 22.74
CA ARG A 78 -2.80 2.09 21.61
C ARG A 78 -1.46 1.35 21.49
N ASP A 79 -0.76 1.11 22.58
CA ASP A 79 0.52 0.39 22.58
C ASP A 79 0.35 -1.06 22.09
N ARG A 80 -0.76 -1.71 22.46
CA ARG A 80 -1.10 -3.07 21.98
C ARG A 80 -1.39 -3.07 20.47
N VAL A 81 -2.18 -2.11 19.98
CA VAL A 81 -2.43 -1.92 18.55
C VAL A 81 -1.13 -1.69 17.80
N ALA A 82 -0.32 -0.75 18.27
CA ALA A 82 0.95 -0.40 17.65
C ALA A 82 1.91 -1.61 17.59
N GLN A 83 1.98 -2.41 18.67
CA GLN A 83 2.83 -3.60 18.70
C GLN A 83 2.37 -4.67 17.72
N GLN A 84 1.07 -5.00 17.69
CA GLN A 84 0.51 -6.01 16.77
C GLN A 84 0.58 -5.56 15.32
N ALA A 85 0.29 -4.28 15.05
CA ALA A 85 0.46 -3.69 13.72
C ALA A 85 1.92 -3.72 13.28
N SER A 86 2.86 -3.37 14.17
CA SER A 86 4.29 -3.37 13.90
C SER A 86 4.79 -4.75 13.45
N ASP A 87 4.40 -5.82 14.17
CA ASP A 87 4.78 -7.19 13.81
C ASP A 87 4.28 -7.58 12.41
N LEU A 88 3.05 -7.20 12.06
CA LEU A 88 2.49 -7.45 10.73
C LEU A 88 3.14 -6.58 9.67
N ILE A 89 3.36 -5.29 9.95
CA ILE A 89 4.05 -4.36 9.05
C ILE A 89 5.44 -4.88 8.72
N HIS A 90 6.24 -5.26 9.72
CA HIS A 90 7.57 -5.81 9.48
C HIS A 90 7.54 -7.07 8.62
N ARG A 91 6.57 -7.95 8.83
CA ARG A 91 6.39 -9.14 7.99
C ARG A 91 6.04 -8.80 6.56
N VAL A 92 5.11 -7.88 6.35
CA VAL A 92 4.70 -7.40 5.02
C VAL A 92 5.87 -6.72 4.31
N GLN A 93 6.62 -5.86 5.01
CA GLN A 93 7.81 -5.19 4.46
C GLN A 93 8.90 -6.19 4.04
N ASN A 94 9.15 -7.24 4.83
CA ASN A 94 10.10 -8.30 4.46
C ASN A 94 9.66 -9.04 3.17
N GLU A 95 8.37 -9.35 3.05
CA GLU A 95 7.85 -9.98 1.81
C GLU A 95 7.86 -9.02 0.62
N LEU A 96 7.60 -7.72 0.84
CA LEU A 96 7.74 -6.67 -0.18
C LEU A 96 9.17 -6.60 -0.71
N GLU A 97 10.17 -6.49 0.17
CA GLU A 97 11.58 -6.43 -0.20
C GLU A 97 12.01 -7.68 -0.98
N LYS A 98 11.58 -8.85 -0.55
CA LYS A 98 11.85 -10.12 -1.23
C LYS A 98 11.26 -10.14 -2.65
N ASN A 99 10.01 -9.69 -2.82
CA ASN A 99 9.36 -9.65 -4.12
C ASN A 99 9.94 -8.54 -5.03
N LYS A 100 10.33 -7.39 -4.50
CA LYS A 100 11.04 -6.34 -5.25
C LYS A 100 12.41 -6.85 -5.77
N LYS A 101 13.17 -7.55 -4.93
CA LYS A 101 14.43 -8.20 -5.37
C LYS A 101 14.20 -9.28 -6.42
N LYS A 102 13.13 -10.08 -6.26
CA LYS A 102 12.72 -11.09 -7.24
C LYS A 102 12.38 -10.46 -8.59
N LEU A 103 11.62 -9.35 -8.58
CA LEU A 103 11.26 -8.60 -9.79
C LEU A 103 12.49 -8.14 -10.56
N VAL A 104 13.43 -7.49 -9.87
CA VAL A 104 14.70 -7.02 -10.49
C VAL A 104 15.47 -8.16 -11.12
N LYS A 105 15.50 -9.35 -10.47
CA LYS A 105 16.17 -10.52 -11.03
C LYS A 105 15.46 -11.03 -12.29
N GLN A 106 14.12 -11.13 -12.26
CA GLN A 106 13.31 -11.56 -13.39
C GLN A 106 13.44 -10.60 -14.59
N GLU A 107 13.46 -9.28 -14.35
CA GLU A 107 13.65 -8.29 -15.40
C GLU A 107 15.05 -8.36 -16.04
N LYS A 108 16.10 -8.62 -15.24
CA LYS A 108 17.44 -8.89 -15.76
C LYS A 108 17.50 -10.17 -16.59
N GLU A 109 16.84 -11.22 -16.14
CA GLU A 109 16.76 -12.48 -16.90
C GLU A 109 15.98 -12.29 -18.22
N LEU A 110 14.93 -11.46 -18.22
CA LEU A 110 14.18 -11.11 -19.43
C LEU A 110 15.06 -10.31 -20.40
N ALA A 111 15.76 -9.28 -19.92
CA ALA A 111 16.68 -8.49 -20.74
C ALA A 111 17.78 -9.37 -21.39
N ALA A 112 18.28 -10.39 -20.69
CA ALA A 112 19.25 -11.33 -21.25
C ALA A 112 18.69 -12.20 -22.40
N THR A 113 17.38 -12.19 -22.63
CA THR A 113 16.73 -12.90 -23.74
C THR A 113 16.59 -12.06 -25.03
N GLU A 114 16.92 -10.75 -24.98
CA GLU A 114 16.77 -9.83 -26.12
C GLU A 114 17.51 -10.30 -27.39
N ASN A 115 18.61 -11.06 -27.22
CA ASN A 115 19.40 -11.61 -28.33
C ASN A 115 18.74 -12.83 -28.99
N ALA A 116 17.50 -13.21 -28.68
CA ALA A 116 16.85 -14.38 -29.26
C ALA A 116 16.79 -14.29 -30.79
N GLU A 117 16.47 -13.15 -31.34
CA GLU A 117 16.34 -12.91 -32.77
C GLU A 117 17.67 -13.08 -33.52
N GLU A 118 18.79 -12.70 -32.90
CA GLU A 118 20.13 -12.95 -33.44
C GLU A 118 20.43 -14.44 -33.64
N PHE A 119 19.98 -15.31 -32.72
CA PHE A 119 20.11 -16.76 -32.87
C PHE A 119 19.25 -17.33 -34.01
N ARG A 120 18.04 -16.76 -34.21
CA ARG A 120 17.21 -17.13 -35.37
C ARG A 120 17.93 -16.80 -36.68
N GLN A 121 18.39 -15.54 -36.80
CA GLN A 121 19.10 -15.06 -37.99
C GLN A 121 20.36 -15.91 -38.31
N LYS A 122 21.19 -16.20 -37.29
CA LYS A 122 22.36 -17.09 -37.45
C LYS A 122 21.97 -18.48 -37.92
N GLY A 123 20.88 -19.05 -37.39
CA GLY A 123 20.35 -20.35 -37.86
C GLY A 123 19.89 -20.32 -39.33
N GLU A 124 19.20 -19.26 -39.74
CA GLU A 124 18.73 -19.07 -41.11
C GLU A 124 19.88 -18.83 -42.09
N LEU A 125 20.88 -17.99 -41.74
CA LEU A 125 22.08 -17.79 -42.56
C LEU A 125 22.84 -19.09 -42.78
N LEU A 126 23.07 -19.88 -41.71
CA LEU A 126 23.72 -21.18 -41.83
C LEU A 126 22.93 -22.18 -42.72
N THR A 127 21.59 -22.11 -42.71
CA THR A 127 20.74 -22.96 -43.54
C THR A 127 20.77 -22.51 -44.98
N THR A 128 20.69 -21.19 -45.24
CA THR A 128 20.71 -20.60 -46.59
C THR A 128 22.05 -20.86 -47.28
N TYR A 129 23.16 -20.71 -46.58
CA TYR A 129 24.52 -20.89 -47.11
C TYR A 129 25.14 -22.25 -46.74
N LEU A 130 24.32 -23.29 -46.57
CA LEU A 130 24.73 -24.60 -46.03
C LEU A 130 25.93 -25.20 -46.74
N SER A 131 26.01 -25.07 -48.09
CA SER A 131 27.11 -25.55 -48.91
C SER A 131 28.43 -24.80 -48.73
N MET A 132 28.37 -23.61 -48.16
CA MET A 132 29.57 -22.76 -47.92
C MET A 132 30.10 -22.93 -46.48
N VAL A 133 29.39 -23.60 -45.61
CA VAL A 133 29.76 -23.79 -44.19
C VAL A 133 30.76 -24.94 -44.07
N PRO A 134 31.99 -24.69 -43.59
CA PRO A 134 33.00 -25.73 -43.45
C PRO A 134 32.69 -26.69 -42.29
N ASN A 135 33.12 -27.95 -42.42
CA ASN A 135 32.94 -28.97 -41.38
C ASN A 135 34.04 -28.96 -40.31
N ASP A 136 35.16 -28.32 -40.59
CA ASP A 136 36.42 -28.41 -39.83
C ASP A 136 36.84 -27.06 -39.17
N LYS A 137 36.03 -26.06 -39.27
CA LYS A 137 36.30 -24.72 -38.69
C LYS A 137 35.38 -24.39 -37.53
N ASP A 138 35.86 -23.56 -36.62
CA ASP A 138 35.13 -23.04 -35.44
C ASP A 138 34.25 -21.83 -35.72
N SER A 139 34.34 -21.29 -36.94
CA SER A 139 33.56 -20.14 -37.38
C SER A 139 33.45 -20.09 -38.91
N VAL A 140 32.44 -19.36 -39.40
CA VAL A 140 32.23 -19.02 -40.80
C VAL A 140 31.83 -17.58 -40.98
N GLU A 141 32.39 -16.88 -41.99
CA GLU A 141 31.96 -15.55 -42.40
C GLU A 141 30.97 -15.70 -43.56
N LEU A 142 29.76 -15.11 -43.37
CA LEU A 142 28.66 -15.15 -44.34
C LEU A 142 28.14 -13.75 -44.60
N ASP A 143 27.53 -13.53 -45.76
CA ASP A 143 26.82 -12.30 -46.07
C ASP A 143 25.48 -12.28 -45.31
N ASN A 144 25.30 -11.28 -44.47
CA ASN A 144 24.08 -11.08 -43.68
C ASN A 144 23.07 -10.28 -44.50
N TYR A 145 22.11 -10.96 -45.12
CA TYR A 145 21.08 -10.33 -45.94
C TYR A 145 20.06 -9.49 -45.14
N TYR A 146 20.09 -9.54 -43.79
CA TYR A 146 19.28 -8.68 -42.94
C TYR A 146 19.90 -7.28 -42.77
N THR A 147 21.22 -7.18 -42.74
CA THR A 147 21.95 -5.90 -42.51
C THR A 147 22.74 -5.44 -43.73
N GLY A 148 22.98 -6.29 -44.70
CA GLY A 148 23.85 -6.03 -45.84
C GLY A 148 25.35 -6.10 -45.55
N GLU A 149 25.73 -6.47 -44.34
CA GLU A 149 27.12 -6.58 -43.89
C GLU A 149 27.54 -8.05 -43.74
N LYS A 150 28.85 -8.33 -43.62
CA LYS A 150 29.33 -9.66 -43.28
C LYS A 150 29.19 -9.97 -41.80
N ILE A 151 28.83 -11.18 -41.46
CA ILE A 151 28.70 -11.67 -40.07
C ILE A 151 29.57 -12.92 -39.87
N THR A 152 30.33 -12.95 -38.79
CA THR A 152 31.06 -14.15 -38.36
C THR A 152 30.18 -14.95 -37.39
N ILE A 153 29.88 -16.20 -37.80
CA ILE A 153 29.03 -17.10 -37.01
C ILE A 153 29.90 -18.21 -36.40
N PRO A 154 29.96 -18.31 -35.05
CA PRO A 154 30.67 -19.38 -34.37
C PRO A 154 30.04 -20.74 -34.61
N LEU A 155 30.86 -21.72 -34.91
CA LEU A 155 30.48 -23.13 -35.16
C LEU A 155 31.04 -24.06 -34.07
N ASN A 156 30.37 -25.18 -33.87
CA ASN A 156 30.93 -26.30 -33.13
C ASN A 156 31.50 -27.31 -34.13
N VAL A 157 32.80 -27.50 -34.13
CA VAL A 157 33.54 -28.42 -35.04
C VAL A 157 33.13 -29.89 -34.90
N ALA A 158 32.57 -30.27 -33.75
CA ALA A 158 32.03 -31.61 -33.53
C ALA A 158 30.65 -31.86 -34.19
N LEU A 159 30.05 -30.81 -34.79
CA LEU A 159 28.71 -30.86 -35.38
C LEU A 159 28.81 -30.58 -36.89
N THR A 160 27.94 -31.24 -37.66
CA THR A 160 27.78 -30.91 -39.08
C THR A 160 27.18 -29.48 -39.24
N PRO A 161 27.31 -28.84 -40.43
CA PRO A 161 26.69 -27.54 -40.71
C PRO A 161 25.22 -27.49 -40.38
N ASN A 162 24.45 -28.50 -40.76
CA ASN A 162 23.02 -28.59 -40.43
C ASN A 162 22.76 -28.70 -38.92
N GLN A 163 23.57 -29.48 -38.21
CA GLN A 163 23.44 -29.57 -36.73
C GLN A 163 23.79 -28.24 -36.04
N ASN A 164 24.75 -27.48 -36.58
CA ASN A 164 25.07 -26.13 -36.09
C ASN A 164 23.88 -25.18 -36.29
N ALA A 165 23.24 -25.18 -37.47
CA ALA A 165 22.04 -24.40 -37.71
C ALA A 165 20.90 -24.79 -36.74
N GLN A 166 20.65 -26.09 -36.56
CA GLN A 166 19.65 -26.60 -35.62
C GLN A 166 19.96 -26.17 -34.14
N ARG A 167 21.23 -26.13 -33.76
CA ARG A 167 21.66 -25.66 -32.43
C ARG A 167 21.25 -24.19 -32.21
N TYR A 168 21.42 -23.35 -33.22
CA TYR A 168 20.97 -21.94 -33.15
C TYR A 168 19.46 -21.83 -33.07
N PHE A 169 18.70 -22.59 -33.86
CA PHE A 169 17.22 -22.63 -33.75
C PHE A 169 16.73 -23.13 -32.41
N LYS A 170 17.34 -24.18 -31.84
CA LYS A 170 17.01 -24.67 -30.49
C LYS A 170 17.25 -23.62 -29.46
N LYS A 171 18.34 -22.84 -29.56
CA LYS A 171 18.63 -21.74 -28.64
C LYS A 171 17.61 -20.62 -28.77
N TYR A 172 17.22 -20.25 -29.99
CA TYR A 172 16.14 -19.32 -30.26
C TYR A 172 14.82 -19.75 -29.61
N GLN A 173 14.38 -20.97 -29.84
CA GLN A 173 13.14 -21.52 -29.27
C GLN A 173 13.15 -21.47 -27.72
N LYS A 174 14.26 -21.89 -27.12
CA LYS A 174 14.44 -21.86 -25.67
C LYS A 174 14.31 -20.43 -25.11
N LEU A 175 14.92 -19.45 -25.77
CA LEU A 175 14.84 -18.05 -25.37
C LEU A 175 13.42 -17.50 -25.57
N LYS A 176 12.74 -17.80 -26.67
CA LYS A 176 11.37 -17.42 -26.96
C LYS A 176 10.38 -17.93 -25.89
N GLU A 177 10.53 -19.18 -25.47
CA GLU A 177 9.74 -19.77 -24.40
C GLU A 177 10.06 -19.11 -23.05
N ALA A 178 11.34 -18.82 -22.78
CA ALA A 178 11.78 -18.11 -21.59
C ALA A 178 11.16 -16.69 -21.51
N VAL A 179 11.09 -15.94 -22.62
CA VAL A 179 10.41 -14.63 -22.68
C VAL A 179 8.96 -14.74 -22.23
N LYS A 180 8.20 -15.68 -22.83
CA LYS A 180 6.79 -15.89 -22.48
C LYS A 180 6.60 -16.22 -21.00
N HIS A 181 7.43 -17.11 -20.48
CA HIS A 181 7.38 -17.53 -19.08
C HIS A 181 7.76 -16.38 -18.12
N LEU A 182 8.86 -15.68 -18.40
CA LEU A 182 9.33 -14.56 -17.57
C LEU A 182 8.35 -13.40 -17.57
N THR A 183 7.73 -13.06 -18.70
CA THR A 183 6.71 -12.01 -18.78
C THR A 183 5.53 -12.32 -17.85
N GLY A 184 5.05 -13.57 -17.83
CA GLY A 184 4.01 -14.00 -16.91
C GLY A 184 4.42 -13.92 -15.44
N LEU A 185 5.66 -14.37 -15.12
CA LEU A 185 6.18 -14.29 -13.75
C LEU A 185 6.40 -12.86 -13.26
N ILE A 186 6.82 -11.95 -14.13
CA ILE A 186 6.99 -10.52 -13.84
C ILE A 186 5.64 -9.91 -13.49
N GLU A 187 4.62 -10.18 -14.30
CA GLU A 187 3.27 -9.67 -14.05
C GLU A 187 2.71 -10.19 -12.70
N GLU A 188 2.84 -11.48 -12.42
CA GLU A 188 2.43 -12.05 -11.13
C GLU A 188 3.20 -11.44 -9.94
N THR A 189 4.49 -11.18 -10.12
CA THR A 189 5.33 -10.58 -9.08
C THR A 189 4.92 -9.12 -8.84
N LYS A 190 4.63 -8.34 -9.89
CA LYS A 190 4.10 -6.97 -9.78
C LYS A 190 2.77 -6.94 -9.04
N GLN A 191 1.82 -7.79 -9.42
CA GLN A 191 0.53 -7.90 -8.71
C GLN A 191 0.70 -8.27 -7.23
N THR A 192 1.70 -9.09 -6.91
CA THR A 192 2.01 -9.44 -5.52
C THR A 192 2.58 -8.24 -4.75
N ILE A 193 3.42 -7.43 -5.37
CA ILE A 193 3.96 -6.20 -4.78
C ILE A 193 2.81 -5.21 -4.53
N ASP A 194 1.97 -4.93 -5.51
CA ASP A 194 0.83 -4.03 -5.39
C ASP A 194 -0.12 -4.47 -4.26
N TYR A 195 -0.40 -5.77 -4.16
CA TYR A 195 -1.17 -6.33 -3.06
C TYR A 195 -0.53 -6.08 -1.70
N LEU A 196 0.76 -6.39 -1.55
CA LEU A 196 1.45 -6.19 -0.28
C LEU A 196 1.55 -4.70 0.09
N GLU A 197 1.69 -3.79 -0.88
CA GLU A 197 1.65 -2.34 -0.65
C GLU A 197 0.26 -1.87 -0.19
N SER A 198 -0.83 -2.46 -0.71
CA SER A 198 -2.19 -2.17 -0.23
C SER A 198 -2.41 -2.68 1.19
N VAL A 199 -1.87 -3.85 1.55
CA VAL A 199 -1.92 -4.39 2.92
C VAL A 199 -1.11 -3.52 3.88
N GLU A 200 0.10 -3.09 3.51
CA GLU A 200 0.93 -2.19 4.31
C GLU A 200 0.19 -0.89 4.60
N PHE A 201 -0.44 -0.31 3.58
CA PHE A 201 -1.26 0.88 3.73
C PHE A 201 -2.45 0.64 4.69
N SER A 202 -3.21 -0.44 4.50
CA SER A 202 -4.33 -0.78 5.38
C SER A 202 -3.89 -0.95 6.84
N LEU A 203 -2.75 -1.61 7.10
CA LEU A 203 -2.17 -1.74 8.43
C LEU A 203 -1.80 -0.41 9.07
N SER A 204 -1.33 0.57 8.27
CA SER A 204 -0.96 1.89 8.77
C SER A 204 -2.15 2.72 9.28
N GLN A 205 -3.38 2.36 8.86
CA GLN A 205 -4.63 3.05 9.20
C GLN A 205 -5.54 2.20 10.11
N ALA A 206 -5.13 0.97 10.43
CA ALA A 206 -5.99 -0.02 11.09
C ALA A 206 -6.15 0.22 12.59
N ASN A 207 -7.35 -0.01 13.11
CA ASN A 207 -7.62 -0.24 14.53
C ASN A 207 -7.45 -1.72 14.89
N MET A 208 -7.64 -2.09 16.18
CA MET A 208 -7.43 -3.46 16.67
C MET A 208 -8.24 -4.52 15.91
N ASP A 209 -9.50 -4.24 15.64
CA ASP A 209 -10.38 -5.21 14.96
C ASP A 209 -10.00 -5.36 13.49
N GLU A 210 -9.60 -4.27 12.85
CA GLU A 210 -9.12 -4.26 11.46
C GLU A 210 -7.78 -4.99 11.31
N ILE A 211 -6.90 -4.94 12.32
CA ILE A 211 -5.65 -5.72 12.35
C ILE A 211 -5.91 -7.22 12.28
N GLU A 212 -6.90 -7.72 13.01
CA GLU A 212 -7.27 -9.13 12.95
C GLU A 212 -7.88 -9.53 11.60
N ASP A 213 -8.69 -8.65 10.98
CA ASP A 213 -9.20 -8.85 9.62
C ASP A 213 -8.04 -8.94 8.61
N ILE A 214 -7.06 -8.04 8.70
CA ILE A 214 -5.87 -8.04 7.82
C ILE A 214 -4.99 -9.27 8.08
N ARG A 215 -4.87 -9.71 9.33
CA ARG A 215 -4.19 -10.97 9.65
C ARG A 215 -4.85 -12.17 8.95
N GLU A 216 -6.17 -12.28 9.04
CA GLU A 216 -6.93 -13.33 8.35
C GLU A 216 -6.77 -13.25 6.83
N GLU A 217 -6.73 -12.04 6.27
CA GLU A 217 -6.43 -11.79 4.86
C GLU A 217 -5.06 -12.35 4.45
N LEU A 218 -4.00 -12.06 5.21
CA LEU A 218 -2.65 -12.56 4.95
C LEU A 218 -2.56 -14.08 5.07
N VAL A 219 -3.35 -14.70 5.95
CA VAL A 219 -3.47 -16.17 6.06
C VAL A 219 -4.14 -16.72 4.80
N GLN A 220 -5.26 -16.14 4.34
CA GLN A 220 -5.97 -16.58 3.13
C GLN A 220 -5.13 -16.39 1.86
N ALA A 221 -4.36 -15.32 1.79
CA ALA A 221 -3.45 -15.05 0.68
C ALA A 221 -2.15 -15.89 0.72
N GLY A 222 -1.94 -16.70 1.78
CA GLY A 222 -0.79 -17.62 1.89
C GLY A 222 0.51 -17.00 2.42
N PHE A 223 0.48 -15.75 2.91
CA PHE A 223 1.65 -15.08 3.48
C PHE A 223 1.89 -15.42 4.95
N MET A 224 0.89 -16.00 5.60
CA MET A 224 0.97 -16.42 7.02
C MET A 224 0.32 -17.79 7.24
N LYS A 225 0.77 -18.47 8.29
CA LYS A 225 0.08 -19.68 8.79
C LYS A 225 -0.94 -19.28 9.85
N ARG A 226 -2.12 -19.93 9.83
CA ARG A 226 -3.13 -19.79 10.88
C ARG A 226 -2.57 -20.33 12.20
N ARG A 227 -2.76 -19.58 13.29
CA ARG A 227 -2.43 -20.07 14.64
C ARG A 227 -3.52 -21.04 15.10
N SER A 228 -3.15 -22.09 15.82
CA SER A 228 -4.11 -23.07 16.36
C SER A 228 -5.09 -22.47 17.38
N THR A 229 -4.75 -21.34 17.97
CA THR A 229 -5.54 -20.61 18.97
C THR A 229 -6.48 -19.56 18.36
N ASP A 230 -6.40 -19.31 17.06
CA ASP A 230 -7.20 -18.27 16.41
C ASP A 230 -8.68 -18.70 16.37
N LYS A 231 -9.49 -18.06 17.20
CA LYS A 231 -10.95 -18.17 17.14
C LYS A 231 -11.43 -17.51 15.83
N ARG A 232 -12.52 -18.00 15.28
CA ARG A 232 -13.16 -17.39 14.10
C ARG A 232 -13.55 -15.95 14.44
N HIS A 233 -12.81 -14.98 13.90
CA HIS A 233 -13.11 -13.56 14.08
C HIS A 233 -14.33 -13.19 13.22
N LYS A 234 -15.28 -12.42 13.79
CA LYS A 234 -16.40 -11.89 13.04
C LYS A 234 -15.94 -10.63 12.33
N ARG A 235 -15.80 -10.68 11.01
CA ARG A 235 -15.36 -9.56 10.20
C ARG A 235 -16.26 -8.34 10.40
N LYS A 236 -15.63 -7.16 10.47
CA LYS A 236 -16.35 -5.89 10.42
C LYS A 236 -16.91 -5.66 9.01
N LYS A 237 -18.07 -5.04 8.97
CA LYS A 237 -18.65 -4.56 7.72
C LYS A 237 -17.92 -3.30 7.25
N PRO A 238 -17.93 -2.98 5.93
CA PRO A 238 -17.46 -1.70 5.44
C PRO A 238 -18.09 -0.53 6.18
N GLU A 239 -17.31 0.54 6.39
CA GLU A 239 -17.78 1.75 7.06
C GLU A 239 -18.85 2.48 6.23
N GLN A 240 -19.77 3.15 6.91
CA GLN A 240 -20.86 3.88 6.28
C GLN A 240 -20.74 5.37 6.58
N TYR A 241 -20.94 6.17 5.56
CA TYR A 241 -20.93 7.63 5.59
C TYR A 241 -22.23 8.17 5.03
N LEU A 242 -22.69 9.31 5.54
CA LEU A 242 -23.84 10.03 5.03
C LEU A 242 -23.34 11.14 4.10
N ALA A 243 -23.76 11.14 2.85
CA ALA A 243 -23.38 12.17 1.89
C ALA A 243 -23.97 13.53 2.26
N SER A 244 -23.48 14.61 1.64
CA SER A 244 -23.92 16.00 1.87
C SER A 244 -25.43 16.22 1.63
N ASP A 245 -26.08 15.34 0.84
CA ASP A 245 -27.53 15.39 0.62
C ASP A 245 -28.37 14.90 1.81
N GLY A 246 -27.73 14.45 2.89
CA GLY A 246 -28.36 14.02 4.13
C GLY A 246 -29.18 12.71 4.05
N LYS A 247 -29.08 11.97 2.94
CA LYS A 247 -29.87 10.74 2.69
C LYS A 247 -29.09 9.60 2.00
N THR A 248 -28.13 9.91 1.16
CA THR A 248 -27.38 8.90 0.40
C THR A 248 -26.29 8.31 1.29
N ILE A 249 -26.25 6.97 1.37
CA ILE A 249 -25.21 6.24 2.09
C ILE A 249 -24.03 5.95 1.14
N ILE A 250 -22.82 6.25 1.60
CA ILE A 250 -21.57 5.90 0.95
C ILE A 250 -20.86 4.87 1.81
N MET A 251 -20.46 3.75 1.23
CA MET A 251 -19.74 2.68 1.93
C MET A 251 -18.27 2.66 1.56
N VAL A 252 -17.40 2.44 2.54
CA VAL A 252 -15.95 2.45 2.41
C VAL A 252 -15.37 1.14 2.97
N GLY A 253 -14.60 0.43 2.16
CA GLY A 253 -13.84 -0.74 2.59
C GLY A 253 -12.50 -0.33 3.21
N ARG A 254 -12.17 -0.88 4.38
CA ARG A 254 -10.98 -0.51 5.16
C ARG A 254 -9.78 -1.46 4.97
N ASN A 255 -10.00 -2.60 4.33
CA ASN A 255 -8.99 -3.60 3.95
C ASN A 255 -9.42 -4.32 2.67
N ASN A 256 -8.55 -5.13 2.10
CA ASN A 256 -8.82 -5.77 0.82
C ASN A 256 -9.97 -6.78 0.86
N LEU A 257 -10.21 -7.46 2.00
CA LEU A 257 -11.37 -8.34 2.16
C LEU A 257 -12.68 -7.55 2.16
N GLN A 258 -12.72 -6.40 2.86
CA GLN A 258 -13.88 -5.51 2.84
C GLN A 258 -14.06 -4.85 1.47
N ASN A 259 -12.97 -4.45 0.80
CA ASN A 259 -12.99 -3.93 -0.57
C ASN A 259 -13.62 -4.95 -1.53
N GLU A 260 -13.21 -6.22 -1.44
CA GLU A 260 -13.77 -7.31 -2.24
C GLU A 260 -15.24 -7.57 -1.92
N GLU A 261 -15.60 -7.64 -0.64
CA GLU A 261 -16.97 -7.86 -0.19
C GLU A 261 -17.89 -6.71 -0.63
N LEU A 262 -17.46 -5.47 -0.44
CA LEU A 262 -18.18 -4.27 -0.86
C LEU A 262 -18.44 -4.28 -2.37
N THR A 263 -17.40 -4.53 -3.16
CA THR A 263 -17.46 -4.44 -4.63
C THR A 263 -18.25 -5.57 -5.28
N PHE A 264 -18.04 -6.82 -4.83
CA PHE A 264 -18.57 -7.99 -5.54
C PHE A 264 -19.76 -8.68 -4.87
N LYS A 265 -20.07 -8.36 -3.59
CA LYS A 265 -21.18 -8.96 -2.87
C LYS A 265 -22.26 -7.95 -2.44
N MET A 266 -21.83 -6.75 -2.03
CA MET A 266 -22.75 -5.74 -1.48
C MET A 266 -23.21 -4.71 -2.53
N ALA A 267 -22.33 -4.34 -3.47
CA ALA A 267 -22.66 -3.39 -4.51
C ALA A 267 -23.59 -3.99 -5.56
N LYS A 268 -24.55 -3.18 -6.04
CA LYS A 268 -25.54 -3.55 -7.06
C LYS A 268 -25.16 -2.96 -8.43
N LYS A 269 -25.59 -3.60 -9.50
CA LYS A 269 -25.42 -3.06 -10.86
C LYS A 269 -26.07 -1.68 -10.97
N GLY A 270 -25.33 -0.74 -11.55
CA GLY A 270 -25.76 0.66 -11.70
C GLY A 270 -25.29 1.56 -10.56
N GLU A 271 -24.85 1.04 -9.43
CA GLU A 271 -24.19 1.84 -8.40
C GLU A 271 -22.80 2.27 -8.86
N LEU A 272 -22.32 3.42 -8.38
CA LEU A 272 -21.01 3.97 -8.72
C LEU A 272 -19.97 3.53 -7.69
N TRP A 273 -18.85 3.08 -8.21
CA TRP A 273 -17.65 2.69 -7.47
C TRP A 273 -16.55 3.71 -7.70
N PHE A 274 -15.75 3.96 -6.67
CA PHE A 274 -14.65 4.93 -6.67
C PHE A 274 -13.41 4.33 -6.06
N HIS A 275 -12.24 4.71 -6.58
CA HIS A 275 -10.93 4.34 -6.04
C HIS A 275 -9.87 5.36 -6.46
N ALA A 276 -8.91 5.64 -5.59
CA ALA A 276 -7.77 6.49 -5.92
C ALA A 276 -6.92 5.84 -7.02
N LYS A 277 -6.65 6.58 -8.09
CA LYS A 277 -6.05 6.04 -9.31
C LYS A 277 -4.61 5.61 -9.08
N ASP A 278 -4.27 4.38 -9.48
CA ASP A 278 -2.91 3.80 -9.50
C ASP A 278 -2.16 3.82 -8.14
N ILE A 279 -2.88 3.95 -7.03
CA ILE A 279 -2.30 3.96 -5.68
C ILE A 279 -3.14 3.12 -4.71
N PRO A 280 -2.52 2.52 -3.65
CA PRO A 280 -3.25 1.82 -2.61
C PRO A 280 -4.32 2.67 -1.93
N GLY A 281 -5.53 2.11 -1.76
CA GLY A 281 -6.66 2.82 -1.16
C GLY A 281 -7.89 1.95 -0.95
N SER A 282 -8.95 2.58 -0.45
CA SER A 282 -10.24 1.97 -0.20
C SER A 282 -11.12 1.94 -1.43
N HIS A 283 -11.89 0.87 -1.60
CA HIS A 283 -13.04 0.89 -2.48
C HIS A 283 -14.18 1.66 -1.82
N VAL A 284 -14.79 2.54 -2.56
CA VAL A 284 -15.92 3.37 -2.11
C VAL A 284 -17.10 3.15 -3.04
N VAL A 285 -18.30 2.96 -2.50
CA VAL A 285 -19.51 2.71 -3.29
C VAL A 285 -20.66 3.59 -2.78
N ILE A 286 -21.31 4.30 -3.68
CA ILE A 286 -22.57 5.00 -3.42
C ILE A 286 -23.69 3.96 -3.44
N LYS A 287 -24.40 3.81 -2.30
CA LYS A 287 -25.41 2.78 -2.12
C LYS A 287 -26.83 3.27 -2.46
N ASP A 288 -27.58 2.41 -3.13
CA ASP A 288 -29.02 2.56 -3.40
C ASP A 288 -29.42 3.91 -4.05
N ASN A 289 -28.45 4.60 -4.70
CA ASN A 289 -28.66 5.81 -5.45
C ASN A 289 -28.04 5.65 -6.87
N LEU A 290 -28.88 5.41 -7.88
CA LEU A 290 -28.45 5.16 -9.25
C LEU A 290 -28.15 6.44 -10.05
N ASN A 291 -28.65 7.59 -9.60
CA ASN A 291 -28.44 8.88 -10.21
C ASN A 291 -28.00 9.92 -9.17
N PRO A 292 -26.79 9.72 -8.55
CA PRO A 292 -26.30 10.65 -7.55
C PRO A 292 -25.96 12.01 -8.18
N THR A 293 -26.16 13.08 -7.42
CA THR A 293 -25.76 14.44 -7.80
C THR A 293 -24.23 14.53 -7.91
N ASP A 294 -23.72 15.58 -8.52
CA ASP A 294 -22.26 15.77 -8.61
C ASP A 294 -21.63 16.03 -7.24
N GLU A 295 -22.38 16.62 -6.30
CA GLU A 295 -21.93 16.77 -4.91
C GLU A 295 -21.73 15.41 -4.23
N VAL A 296 -22.69 14.49 -4.32
CA VAL A 296 -22.59 13.13 -3.77
C VAL A 296 -21.45 12.34 -4.43
N LYS A 297 -21.21 12.52 -5.73
CA LYS A 297 -20.06 11.93 -6.44
C LYS A 297 -18.74 12.49 -5.92
N THR A 298 -18.70 13.80 -5.63
CA THR A 298 -17.53 14.47 -5.05
C THR A 298 -17.26 13.94 -3.64
N ASP A 299 -18.29 13.79 -2.80
CA ASP A 299 -18.16 13.21 -1.46
C ASP A 299 -17.56 11.81 -1.50
N ALA A 300 -18.06 10.96 -2.40
CA ALA A 300 -17.52 9.60 -2.57
C ALA A 300 -16.06 9.60 -3.08
N ALA A 301 -15.73 10.53 -3.98
CA ALA A 301 -14.37 10.68 -4.48
C ALA A 301 -13.42 11.20 -3.38
N GLU A 302 -13.86 12.14 -2.55
CA GLU A 302 -13.07 12.64 -1.42
C GLU A 302 -12.85 11.56 -0.35
N LEU A 303 -13.85 10.72 -0.08
CA LEU A 303 -13.68 9.53 0.78
C LEU A 303 -12.64 8.56 0.18
N ALA A 304 -12.69 8.28 -1.12
CA ALA A 304 -11.70 7.43 -1.76
C ALA A 304 -10.29 8.03 -1.72
N ALA A 305 -10.15 9.34 -1.90
CA ALA A 305 -8.89 10.05 -1.78
C ALA A 305 -8.36 10.05 -0.34
N TYR A 306 -9.22 10.32 0.65
CA TYR A 306 -8.87 10.34 2.07
C TYR A 306 -8.41 8.97 2.58
N TYR A 307 -9.07 7.89 2.15
CA TYR A 307 -8.69 6.53 2.47
C TYR A 307 -7.74 5.91 1.43
N SER A 308 -6.78 6.71 0.96
CA SER A 308 -5.71 6.29 0.06
C SER A 308 -4.35 6.77 0.55
N LYS A 309 -3.29 6.24 -0.06
CA LYS A 309 -1.90 6.67 0.21
C LYS A 309 -1.66 8.16 -0.11
N ALA A 310 -2.55 8.79 -0.89
CA ALA A 310 -2.49 10.21 -1.24
C ALA A 310 -3.32 11.11 -0.31
N ARG A 311 -3.74 10.65 0.86
CA ARG A 311 -4.58 11.38 1.84
C ARG A 311 -4.18 12.85 2.06
N LEU A 312 -2.89 13.15 2.08
CA LEU A 312 -2.35 14.50 2.33
C LEU A 312 -2.02 15.27 1.06
N SER A 313 -2.35 14.72 -0.11
CA SER A 313 -2.04 15.34 -1.40
C SER A 313 -3.21 16.19 -1.88
N ASN A 314 -2.89 17.26 -2.60
CA ASN A 314 -3.87 18.07 -3.31
C ASN A 314 -4.20 17.43 -4.68
N LEU A 315 -5.43 17.62 -5.16
CA LEU A 315 -5.87 17.17 -6.48
C LEU A 315 -5.65 15.68 -6.76
N VAL A 316 -6.00 14.85 -5.78
CA VAL A 316 -5.91 13.39 -5.92
C VAL A 316 -6.82 12.93 -7.07
N GLN A 317 -6.27 12.12 -7.96
CA GLN A 317 -7.03 11.49 -9.04
C GLN A 317 -7.80 10.29 -8.49
N VAL A 318 -9.11 10.27 -8.72
CA VAL A 318 -10.01 9.21 -8.29
C VAL A 318 -10.79 8.72 -9.50
N ASP A 319 -10.70 7.43 -9.78
CA ASP A 319 -11.48 6.79 -10.84
C ASP A 319 -12.88 6.49 -10.32
N MET A 320 -13.87 6.81 -11.15
CA MET A 320 -15.30 6.55 -10.93
C MET A 320 -15.83 5.69 -12.06
N ILE A 321 -16.54 4.61 -11.72
CA ILE A 321 -17.09 3.71 -12.71
C ILE A 321 -18.35 2.98 -12.17
N ASP A 322 -19.24 2.56 -13.08
CA ASP A 322 -20.37 1.68 -12.73
C ASP A 322 -19.87 0.29 -12.32
N VAL A 323 -20.36 -0.21 -11.19
CA VAL A 323 -20.00 -1.54 -10.63
C VAL A 323 -20.13 -2.67 -11.68
N LYS A 324 -21.08 -2.58 -12.61
CA LYS A 324 -21.26 -3.61 -13.66
C LYS A 324 -20.07 -3.77 -14.61
N LYS A 325 -19.17 -2.77 -14.68
CA LYS A 325 -17.97 -2.79 -15.52
C LYS A 325 -16.72 -3.28 -14.79
N LEU A 326 -16.86 -3.60 -13.49
CA LEU A 326 -15.77 -4.15 -12.69
C LEU A 326 -15.66 -5.66 -12.90
N ASN A 327 -14.45 -6.14 -13.11
CA ASN A 327 -14.16 -7.56 -13.23
C ASN A 327 -13.18 -8.01 -12.16
N LYS A 328 -13.42 -9.19 -11.58
CA LYS A 328 -12.47 -9.84 -10.68
C LYS A 328 -11.52 -10.69 -11.51
N PRO A 329 -10.19 -10.45 -11.46
CA PRO A 329 -9.22 -11.31 -12.12
C PRO A 329 -9.28 -12.75 -11.58
N THR A 330 -9.19 -13.76 -12.46
CA THR A 330 -9.36 -15.18 -12.08
C THR A 330 -8.35 -15.66 -11.03
N ALA A 331 -7.12 -15.12 -11.05
CA ALA A 331 -6.06 -15.41 -10.08
C ALA A 331 -5.71 -14.18 -9.21
N GLY A 332 -6.60 -13.18 -9.15
CA GLY A 332 -6.33 -11.92 -8.42
C GLY A 332 -6.34 -12.13 -6.91
N LYS A 333 -5.46 -11.40 -6.23
CA LYS A 333 -5.47 -11.28 -4.77
C LYS A 333 -6.75 -10.59 -4.29
N PRO A 334 -7.15 -10.72 -3.01
CA PRO A 334 -8.31 -10.01 -2.48
C PRO A 334 -8.26 -8.50 -2.76
N GLY A 335 -9.39 -7.90 -3.09
CA GLY A 335 -9.48 -6.46 -3.38
C GLY A 335 -9.05 -6.04 -4.79
N PHE A 336 -8.51 -6.95 -5.61
CA PHE A 336 -8.13 -6.61 -6.98
C PHE A 336 -9.34 -6.53 -7.91
N VAL A 337 -9.37 -5.47 -8.71
CA VAL A 337 -10.38 -5.24 -9.75
C VAL A 337 -9.71 -4.80 -11.04
N THR A 338 -10.31 -5.17 -12.17
CA THR A 338 -9.94 -4.64 -13.49
C THR A 338 -11.16 -3.97 -14.11
N TYR A 339 -10.93 -2.86 -14.78
CA TYR A 339 -11.98 -2.08 -15.41
C TYR A 339 -11.46 -1.23 -16.58
N THR A 340 -12.36 -0.79 -17.44
CA THR A 340 -12.10 0.13 -18.55
C THR A 340 -13.27 1.07 -18.74
N GLY A 341 -12.99 2.28 -19.25
CA GLY A 341 -14.02 3.28 -19.52
C GLY A 341 -14.50 4.03 -18.28
N GLN A 342 -13.60 4.17 -17.28
CA GLN A 342 -13.80 4.99 -16.09
C GLN A 342 -13.76 6.48 -16.42
N LYS A 343 -14.33 7.30 -15.52
CA LYS A 343 -14.14 8.75 -15.47
C LYS A 343 -13.22 9.05 -14.28
N THR A 344 -12.24 9.92 -14.46
CA THR A 344 -11.33 10.34 -13.40
C THR A 344 -11.73 11.71 -12.88
N LEU A 345 -12.00 11.81 -11.59
CA LEU A 345 -12.24 13.04 -10.85
C LEU A 345 -10.94 13.50 -10.18
N ARG A 346 -10.83 14.80 -9.91
CA ARG A 346 -9.71 15.38 -9.12
C ARG A 346 -10.29 16.05 -7.90
N VAL A 347 -9.92 15.59 -6.72
CA VAL A 347 -10.46 16.05 -5.45
C VAL A 347 -9.34 16.30 -4.43
N THR A 348 -9.59 17.19 -3.49
CA THR A 348 -8.70 17.43 -2.34
C THR A 348 -9.46 17.08 -1.08
N PRO A 349 -9.17 15.93 -0.45
CA PRO A 349 -9.88 15.51 0.75
C PRO A 349 -9.49 16.40 1.94
N THR A 350 -10.46 16.75 2.78
CA THR A 350 -10.24 17.44 4.06
C THR A 350 -10.81 16.62 5.21
N GLU A 351 -10.12 16.61 6.34
CA GLU A 351 -10.56 15.84 7.52
C GLU A 351 -11.90 16.33 8.04
N GLU A 352 -12.09 17.65 8.09
CA GLU A 352 -13.33 18.30 8.52
C GLU A 352 -14.56 17.80 7.74
N LYS A 353 -14.42 17.70 6.39
CA LYS A 353 -15.52 17.23 5.55
C LYS A 353 -15.79 15.74 5.75
N ILE A 354 -14.74 14.93 5.85
CA ILE A 354 -14.88 13.49 6.11
C ILE A 354 -15.56 13.24 7.45
N ASP A 355 -15.17 13.97 8.50
CA ASP A 355 -15.78 13.83 9.83
C ASP A 355 -17.23 14.28 9.85
N SER A 356 -17.61 15.28 9.06
CA SER A 356 -19.00 15.71 8.92
C SER A 356 -19.92 14.65 8.29
N MET A 357 -19.35 13.76 7.47
CA MET A 357 -20.06 12.66 6.82
C MET A 357 -20.15 11.39 7.68
N ARG A 358 -19.45 11.29 8.80
CA ARG A 358 -19.51 10.13 9.71
C ARG A 358 -20.90 9.96 10.29
N ILE A 359 -21.46 8.76 10.18
CA ILE A 359 -22.71 8.40 10.85
C ILE A 359 -22.38 8.17 12.32
N LYS A 360 -23.00 8.98 13.19
CA LYS A 360 -22.83 8.92 14.65
C LYS A 360 -23.57 7.73 15.26
#